data_3d5441fde150b847dfde72abe3452fac
#
_entry.id   3d5441fde150b847dfde72abe3452fac
#
_cell.length_a   1.000
_cell.length_b   1.000
_cell.length_c   1.000
_cell.angle_alpha   90.00
_cell.angle_beta   90.00
_cell.angle_gamma   90.00
#
_symmetry.space_group_name_H-M   'P 1'
#
loop_
_entity.id
_entity.type
_entity.pdbx_description
1 polymer ?
#
loop_
_entity_poly.entity_id
_entity_poly.type
_entity_poly.pdbx_seq_one_letter_code
_entity_poly.pdbx_strand_id
1 'polypeptide(L)'
;MHRLIAVALLLLTAGPAHAQPVKKPTPEEAAAARLKARYPLEYPPKLPDGQIVVSEETSDFLKPGPNPREGVTIAKTPPLVDFAYFPEQNYPGNPWSNRSDGFVLGDKYYTSDNDHLAPRGTAHLWEYDAAAKKFRLLCDTTKFLESKNVFPPDMNYRPGEMQSRIDLGSDGWLYYATDRGSPTVTHDKNGYRGEWILRTNPQTLETQIVSQWPIEKHTIPCSVLDPKRMIFYGGTAVGKDAPNQKIQFFALDVKSGKLLKVCDDGPTRVLIFSPTTGKVFWEGHEYDPATNEVREVNIPHVRSASAETPQGLVYCTSSTKADLWSFNVKTNEVTQLGTAAVGTCEYISSIEADSTGRYLYYVPGAHGGATRDGTPIVQFDLQTKQRKVLGFLHDHFWNKYGYALDGSFSSALDEKGERLFICWDGWRKGQPRGWETAAITVVHIPAEERKTAGN
;
A
#
# COMPACT_ATOMS: atom_id res chain seq x y z
N MET A 1 -22.67 -81.58 -50.73
CA MET A 1 -23.54 -80.93 -49.68
C MET A 1 -22.64 -80.11 -48.74
N HIS A 2 -22.46 -78.86 -49.02
CA HIS A 2 -21.73 -77.91 -48.10
C HIS A 2 -22.63 -76.71 -47.85
N ARG A 3 -23.02 -76.55 -46.61
CA ARG A 3 -23.77 -75.35 -46.14
C ARG A 3 -22.79 -74.24 -45.78
N LEU A 4 -22.91 -73.14 -46.48
CA LEU A 4 -22.25 -71.89 -46.11
C LEU A 4 -23.09 -71.20 -45.05
N ILE A 5 -22.49 -70.90 -43.91
CA ILE A 5 -23.04 -70.05 -42.85
C ILE A 5 -22.48 -68.62 -43.07
N ALA A 6 -23.35 -67.70 -43.39
CA ALA A 6 -22.98 -66.25 -43.45
C ALA A 6 -23.09 -65.66 -42.06
N VAL A 7 -21.99 -65.14 -41.56
CA VAL A 7 -21.93 -64.30 -40.30
C VAL A 7 -22.05 -62.85 -40.70
N ALA A 8 -23.15 -62.20 -40.29
CA ALA A 8 -23.35 -60.77 -40.47
C ALA A 8 -22.65 -60.01 -39.32
N LEU A 9 -21.64 -59.19 -39.65
CA LEU A 9 -20.96 -58.31 -38.73
C LEU A 9 -21.75 -57.05 -38.64
N LEU A 10 -22.40 -56.78 -37.50
CA LEU A 10 -22.99 -55.47 -37.17
C LEU A 10 -21.88 -54.51 -36.69
N LEU A 11 -21.52 -53.53 -37.51
CA LEU A 11 -20.68 -52.40 -37.13
C LEU A 11 -21.55 -51.37 -36.42
N LEU A 12 -21.43 -51.29 -35.09
CA LEU A 12 -21.94 -50.18 -34.27
C LEU A 12 -21.01 -48.99 -34.44
N THR A 13 -21.41 -47.98 -35.20
CA THR A 13 -20.74 -46.65 -35.27
C THR A 13 -21.10 -45.87 -34.01
N ALA A 14 -20.18 -45.80 -33.07
CA ALA A 14 -20.27 -44.85 -31.97
C ALA A 14 -20.06 -43.43 -32.52
N GLY A 15 -21.10 -42.60 -32.53
CA GLY A 15 -21.02 -41.18 -32.87
C GLY A 15 -20.15 -40.42 -31.86
N PRO A 16 -19.52 -39.30 -32.27
CA PRO A 16 -18.68 -38.52 -31.35
C PRO A 16 -19.54 -37.95 -30.23
N ALA A 17 -19.17 -38.28 -28.99
CA ALA A 17 -19.75 -37.66 -27.81
C ALA A 17 -19.50 -36.14 -27.86
N HIS A 18 -20.54 -35.33 -27.99
CA HIS A 18 -20.46 -33.90 -27.88
C HIS A 18 -20.06 -33.54 -26.44
N ALA A 19 -18.80 -33.11 -26.26
CA ALA A 19 -18.37 -32.53 -25.01
C ALA A 19 -19.21 -31.27 -24.74
N GLN A 20 -19.97 -31.28 -23.66
CA GLN A 20 -20.71 -30.09 -23.24
C GLN A 20 -19.71 -28.95 -22.96
N PRO A 21 -20.01 -27.69 -23.38
CA PRO A 21 -19.14 -26.58 -23.12
C PRO A 21 -18.99 -26.39 -21.62
N VAL A 22 -17.77 -26.39 -21.13
CA VAL A 22 -17.43 -26.11 -19.72
C VAL A 22 -17.91 -24.71 -19.41
N LYS A 23 -18.91 -24.58 -18.56
CA LYS A 23 -19.46 -23.31 -18.11
C LYS A 23 -18.35 -22.52 -17.37
N LYS A 24 -18.01 -21.31 -17.84
CA LYS A 24 -17.06 -20.47 -17.12
C LYS A 24 -17.62 -20.17 -15.74
N PRO A 25 -16.80 -20.29 -14.67
CA PRO A 25 -17.26 -20.03 -13.31
C PRO A 25 -17.74 -18.57 -13.19
N THR A 26 -18.79 -18.35 -12.41
CA THR A 26 -19.22 -17.01 -12.03
C THR A 26 -18.12 -16.31 -11.24
N PRO A 27 -18.11 -14.98 -11.13
CA PRO A 27 -17.16 -14.25 -10.28
C PRO A 27 -17.16 -14.75 -8.82
N GLU A 28 -18.32 -15.17 -8.30
CA GLU A 28 -18.48 -15.73 -6.95
C GLU A 28 -17.90 -17.14 -6.85
N GLU A 29 -18.14 -18.00 -7.84
CA GLU A 29 -17.54 -19.34 -7.90
C GLU A 29 -16.02 -19.28 -8.09
N ALA A 30 -15.53 -18.31 -8.88
CA ALA A 30 -14.11 -18.06 -9.04
C ALA A 30 -13.48 -17.53 -7.75
N ALA A 31 -14.17 -16.67 -7.00
CA ALA A 31 -13.72 -16.19 -5.69
C ALA A 31 -13.71 -17.32 -4.64
N ALA A 32 -14.76 -18.14 -4.61
CA ALA A 32 -14.82 -19.31 -3.73
C ALA A 32 -13.74 -20.36 -4.06
N ALA A 33 -13.46 -20.57 -5.36
CA ALA A 33 -12.38 -21.46 -5.80
C ALA A 33 -11.00 -20.91 -5.43
N ARG A 34 -10.80 -19.58 -5.51
CA ARG A 34 -9.58 -18.92 -5.03
C ARG A 34 -9.42 -19.04 -3.51
N LEU A 35 -10.48 -18.84 -2.74
CA LEU A 35 -10.49 -19.06 -1.29
C LEU A 35 -10.16 -20.54 -0.94
N LYS A 36 -10.73 -21.48 -1.67
CA LYS A 36 -10.47 -22.93 -1.48
C LYS A 36 -9.06 -23.33 -1.91
N ALA A 37 -8.49 -22.72 -2.95
CA ALA A 37 -7.10 -22.92 -3.36
C ALA A 37 -6.09 -22.35 -2.34
N ARG A 38 -6.50 -21.44 -1.49
CA ARG A 38 -5.74 -20.96 -0.33
C ARG A 38 -5.81 -21.91 0.87
N TYR A 39 -6.66 -22.89 0.84
CA TYR A 39 -6.73 -23.95 1.82
C TYR A 39 -5.76 -25.08 1.41
N PRO A 40 -4.76 -25.50 2.20
CA PRO A 40 -4.80 -25.55 3.66
C PRO A 40 -3.69 -24.73 4.37
N LEU A 41 -3.48 -23.46 4.03
CA LEU A 41 -2.52 -22.67 4.80
C LEU A 41 -3.03 -22.41 6.21
N GLU A 42 -2.11 -22.42 7.16
CA GLU A 42 -2.41 -22.07 8.53
C GLU A 42 -2.61 -20.55 8.66
N TYR A 43 -3.66 -20.14 9.39
CA TYR A 43 -3.94 -18.77 9.76
C TYR A 43 -4.02 -18.64 11.29
N PRO A 44 -3.41 -17.60 11.88
CA PRO A 44 -2.52 -16.63 11.24
C PRO A 44 -1.23 -17.29 10.72
N PRO A 45 -0.54 -16.65 9.73
CA PRO A 45 0.76 -17.11 9.28
C PRO A 45 1.75 -17.13 10.44
N LYS A 46 2.61 -18.16 10.50
CA LYS A 46 3.57 -18.33 11.60
C LYS A 46 4.99 -18.38 11.08
N LEU A 47 5.89 -17.77 11.83
CA LEU A 47 7.33 -17.96 11.66
C LEU A 47 7.78 -19.24 12.38
N PRO A 48 8.95 -19.82 11.99
CA PRO A 48 9.52 -20.98 12.66
C PRO A 48 9.62 -20.77 14.18
N ASP A 49 9.50 -21.86 14.93
CA ASP A 49 9.65 -21.89 16.40
C ASP A 49 8.71 -20.92 17.17
N GLY A 50 7.61 -20.47 16.53
CA GLY A 50 6.67 -19.55 17.14
C GLY A 50 7.19 -18.13 17.35
N GLN A 51 8.28 -17.77 16.65
CA GLN A 51 8.81 -16.40 16.70
C GLN A 51 7.82 -15.41 16.12
N ILE A 52 7.80 -14.19 16.67
CA ILE A 52 6.99 -13.08 16.13
C ILE A 52 7.78 -12.34 15.06
N VAL A 53 9.09 -12.17 15.28
CA VAL A 53 10.01 -11.49 14.39
C VAL A 53 11.27 -12.34 14.22
N VAL A 54 11.75 -12.49 13.00
CA VAL A 54 13.07 -13.03 12.69
C VAL A 54 13.98 -11.92 12.19
N SER A 55 15.28 -12.04 12.48
CA SER A 55 16.30 -11.05 12.09
C SER A 55 17.35 -11.75 11.23
N GLU A 56 17.57 -11.24 10.04
CA GLU A 56 18.46 -11.83 9.04
C GLU A 56 19.51 -10.83 8.61
N GLU A 57 20.78 -11.25 8.69
CA GLU A 57 21.92 -10.55 8.11
C GLU A 57 22.75 -11.55 7.33
N THR A 58 22.88 -11.37 6.03
CA THR A 58 23.55 -12.33 5.15
C THR A 58 24.12 -11.67 3.91
N SER A 59 25.31 -12.13 3.47
CA SER A 59 25.87 -11.73 2.18
C SER A 59 25.03 -12.15 0.97
N ASP A 60 24.05 -13.06 1.15
CA ASP A 60 23.13 -13.44 0.09
C ASP A 60 22.28 -12.25 -0.38
N PHE A 61 22.02 -11.28 0.47
CA PHE A 61 21.34 -10.03 0.08
C PHE A 61 22.13 -9.20 -0.94
N LEU A 62 23.44 -9.39 -1.03
CA LEU A 62 24.30 -8.67 -1.96
C LEU A 62 24.47 -9.38 -3.31
N LYS A 63 23.87 -10.55 -3.50
CA LYS A 63 23.87 -11.24 -4.79
C LYS A 63 22.94 -10.50 -5.76
N PRO A 64 23.41 -10.14 -6.96
CA PRO A 64 22.59 -9.41 -7.93
C PRO A 64 21.28 -10.15 -8.23
N GLY A 65 20.19 -9.41 -8.32
CA GLY A 65 18.94 -9.91 -8.88
C GLY A 65 19.07 -10.23 -10.38
N PRO A 66 18.06 -10.90 -10.98
CA PRO A 66 18.18 -11.43 -12.35
C PRO A 66 18.25 -10.38 -13.46
N ASN A 67 17.80 -9.14 -13.25
CA ASN A 67 17.64 -8.14 -14.33
C ASN A 67 18.21 -6.76 -13.94
N PRO A 68 19.49 -6.63 -13.52
CA PRO A 68 20.02 -5.33 -13.13
C PRO A 68 20.16 -4.40 -14.36
N ARG A 69 19.78 -3.12 -14.19
CA ARG A 69 20.03 -2.09 -15.20
C ARG A 69 21.49 -1.62 -15.16
N GLU A 70 21.98 -1.16 -16.31
CA GLU A 70 23.28 -0.54 -16.41
C GLU A 70 23.39 0.67 -15.46
N GLY A 71 24.58 0.87 -14.87
CA GLY A 71 24.86 1.94 -13.93
C GLY A 71 24.28 1.75 -12.52
N VAL A 72 23.65 0.61 -12.23
CA VAL A 72 23.21 0.26 -10.88
C VAL A 72 24.37 -0.37 -10.13
N THR A 73 24.61 0.09 -8.89
CA THR A 73 25.61 -0.50 -7.99
C THR A 73 24.93 -1.30 -6.88
N ILE A 74 25.69 -2.16 -6.21
CA ILE A 74 25.22 -2.94 -5.06
C ILE A 74 26.03 -2.49 -3.83
N ALA A 75 25.38 -2.45 -2.68
CA ALA A 75 26.01 -2.17 -1.40
C ALA A 75 27.16 -3.13 -1.14
N LYS A 76 28.09 -2.71 -0.31
CA LYS A 76 29.24 -3.55 0.11
C LYS A 76 28.97 -4.27 1.43
N THR A 77 28.11 -3.68 2.26
CA THR A 77 27.73 -4.21 3.56
C THR A 77 26.25 -4.63 3.49
N PRO A 78 25.90 -5.89 3.82
CA PRO A 78 24.52 -6.33 3.83
C PRO A 78 23.74 -5.64 4.95
N PRO A 79 22.46 -5.29 4.75
CA PRO A 79 21.62 -4.81 5.82
C PRO A 79 21.25 -5.95 6.77
N LEU A 80 21.01 -5.63 8.05
CA LEU A 80 20.21 -6.45 8.93
C LEU A 80 18.73 -6.21 8.59
N VAL A 81 17.93 -7.27 8.42
CA VAL A 81 16.52 -7.21 8.07
C VAL A 81 15.69 -7.95 9.11
N ASP A 82 14.85 -7.24 9.84
CA ASP A 82 13.79 -7.85 10.64
C ASP A 82 12.60 -8.16 9.73
N PHE A 83 11.96 -9.31 9.92
CA PHE A 83 10.79 -9.74 9.17
C PHE A 83 9.71 -10.29 10.11
N ALA A 84 8.45 -9.89 9.89
CA ALA A 84 7.30 -10.38 10.65
C ALA A 84 6.03 -10.39 9.79
N TYR A 85 5.11 -11.32 10.10
CA TYR A 85 3.73 -11.27 9.62
C TYR A 85 2.87 -10.37 10.52
N PHE A 86 1.86 -9.71 9.94
CA PHE A 86 0.83 -9.05 10.74
C PHE A 86 0.01 -10.09 11.52
N PRO A 87 -0.30 -9.87 12.82
CA PRO A 87 -0.86 -10.92 13.68
C PRO A 87 -2.31 -11.30 13.34
N GLU A 88 -3.20 -10.34 13.08
CA GLU A 88 -4.66 -10.58 12.98
C GLU A 88 -5.13 -11.17 11.65
N GLN A 89 -4.24 -11.73 10.84
CA GLN A 89 -4.57 -12.46 9.63
C GLN A 89 -5.08 -13.87 9.98
N ASN A 90 -6.18 -13.94 10.72
CA ASN A 90 -6.68 -15.18 11.35
C ASN A 90 -7.53 -16.05 10.41
N TYR A 91 -7.79 -15.59 9.19
CA TYR A 91 -8.61 -16.24 8.17
C TYR A 91 -8.12 -15.86 6.77
N PRO A 92 -8.54 -16.58 5.71
CA PRO A 92 -8.20 -16.19 4.35
C PRO A 92 -8.79 -14.83 3.99
N GLY A 93 -7.94 -13.82 3.76
CA GLY A 93 -8.34 -12.54 3.20
C GLY A 93 -8.65 -12.61 1.70
N ASN A 94 -9.01 -11.49 1.08
CA ASN A 94 -9.28 -11.40 -0.37
C ASN A 94 -8.72 -10.12 -1.03
N PRO A 95 -7.45 -9.86 -1.06
CA PRO A 95 -6.30 -10.44 -0.33
C PRO A 95 -6.13 -9.85 1.07
N TRP A 96 -5.18 -10.39 1.88
CA TRP A 96 -4.52 -9.59 2.92
C TRP A 96 -3.46 -8.71 2.26
N SER A 97 -3.53 -7.39 2.53
CA SER A 97 -2.61 -6.42 1.93
C SER A 97 -2.42 -5.19 2.82
N ASN A 98 -1.39 -4.39 2.49
CA ASN A 98 -1.22 -3.04 3.02
C ASN A 98 -1.36 -2.03 1.88
N ARG A 99 -2.10 -0.94 2.12
CA ARG A 99 -2.35 0.10 1.13
C ARG A 99 -2.18 1.52 1.65
N SER A 100 -2.19 1.72 2.97
CA SER A 100 -2.02 3.02 3.58
C SER A 100 -0.55 3.38 3.71
N ASP A 101 -0.22 4.64 3.46
CA ASP A 101 1.08 5.16 3.86
C ASP A 101 1.12 5.28 5.38
N GLY A 102 2.13 4.64 5.98
CA GLY A 102 2.43 4.73 7.40
C GLY A 102 3.50 5.78 7.71
N PHE A 103 3.82 5.95 8.98
CA PHE A 103 4.93 6.79 9.40
C PHE A 103 5.65 6.23 10.63
N VAL A 104 6.86 6.71 10.88
CA VAL A 104 7.68 6.33 12.03
C VAL A 104 7.77 7.47 13.03
N LEU A 105 7.62 7.16 14.31
CA LEU A 105 7.87 8.07 15.42
C LEU A 105 8.77 7.39 16.46
N GLY A 106 10.03 7.77 16.51
CA GLY A 106 11.03 7.08 17.34
C GLY A 106 11.24 5.64 16.88
N ASP A 107 10.95 4.66 17.75
CA ASP A 107 11.03 3.23 17.43
C ASP A 107 9.72 2.63 16.93
N LYS A 108 8.66 3.43 16.81
CA LYS A 108 7.32 2.97 16.50
C LYS A 108 6.94 3.30 15.07
N TYR A 109 6.51 2.27 14.34
CA TYR A 109 5.93 2.39 13.01
C TYR A 109 4.42 2.19 13.10
N TYR A 110 3.68 3.16 12.57
CA TYR A 110 2.22 3.13 12.48
C TYR A 110 1.81 2.80 11.06
N THR A 111 1.01 1.77 10.89
CA THR A 111 0.62 1.24 9.58
C THR A 111 -0.72 0.49 9.64
N SER A 112 -1.17 -0.10 8.53
CA SER A 112 -2.40 -0.90 8.48
C SER A 112 -2.20 -2.24 7.79
N ASP A 113 -3.16 -3.15 7.99
CA ASP A 113 -3.43 -4.25 7.08
C ASP A 113 -4.93 -4.34 6.78
N ASN A 114 -5.31 -4.99 5.68
CA ASN A 114 -6.64 -4.97 5.10
C ASN A 114 -7.02 -6.35 4.59
N ASP A 115 -8.25 -6.82 4.84
CA ASP A 115 -8.70 -8.16 4.43
C ASP A 115 -9.41 -8.22 3.07
N HIS A 116 -9.88 -7.07 2.54
CA HIS A 116 -10.62 -6.93 1.28
C HIS A 116 -11.81 -7.89 1.10
N LEU A 117 -12.44 -8.32 2.20
CA LEU A 117 -13.59 -9.22 2.18
C LEU A 117 -14.87 -8.44 1.89
N ALA A 118 -15.05 -8.09 0.63
CA ALA A 118 -16.24 -7.38 0.17
C ALA A 118 -17.50 -8.27 0.16
N PRO A 119 -18.69 -7.75 0.52
CA PRO A 119 -18.95 -6.37 0.95
C PRO A 119 -18.68 -6.11 2.42
N ARG A 120 -18.26 -7.10 3.19
CA ARG A 120 -18.01 -7.03 4.65
C ARG A 120 -16.57 -7.40 4.94
N GLY A 121 -15.72 -6.40 5.06
CA GLY A 121 -14.32 -6.56 5.40
C GLY A 121 -13.96 -5.80 6.66
N THR A 122 -12.66 -5.74 6.96
CA THR A 122 -12.08 -4.86 7.97
C THR A 122 -10.68 -4.40 7.59
N ALA A 123 -10.24 -3.32 8.21
CA ALA A 123 -8.86 -2.87 8.21
C ALA A 123 -8.39 -2.68 9.64
N HIS A 124 -7.14 -3.03 9.91
CA HIS A 124 -6.54 -2.87 11.22
C HIS A 124 -5.53 -1.73 11.20
N LEU A 125 -5.55 -0.88 12.23
CA LEU A 125 -4.50 0.09 12.51
C LEU A 125 -3.51 -0.52 13.51
N TRP A 126 -2.24 -0.55 13.14
CA TRP A 126 -1.17 -1.17 13.90
C TRP A 126 -0.12 -0.18 14.38
N GLU A 127 0.45 -0.45 15.54
CA GLU A 127 1.75 0.04 15.98
C GLU A 127 2.72 -1.15 15.98
N TYR A 128 3.85 -1.02 15.31
CA TYR A 128 4.97 -1.95 15.44
C TYR A 128 6.11 -1.24 16.15
N ASP A 129 6.51 -1.75 17.31
CA ASP A 129 7.66 -1.27 18.10
C ASP A 129 8.91 -2.06 17.66
N ALA A 130 9.81 -1.40 16.93
CA ALA A 130 11.01 -2.03 16.37
C ALA A 130 12.06 -2.37 17.45
N ALA A 131 12.11 -1.62 18.56
CA ALA A 131 13.01 -1.92 19.66
C ALA A 131 12.54 -3.13 20.48
N ALA A 132 11.23 -3.20 20.74
CA ALA A 132 10.61 -4.32 21.45
C ALA A 132 10.29 -5.51 20.54
N LYS A 133 10.31 -5.34 19.22
CA LYS A 133 9.90 -6.31 18.18
C LYS A 133 8.48 -6.85 18.42
N LYS A 134 7.53 -5.92 18.63
CA LYS A 134 6.15 -6.26 19.01
C LYS A 134 5.14 -5.45 18.21
N PHE A 135 4.05 -6.13 17.86
CA PHE A 135 2.85 -5.47 17.34
C PHE A 135 1.88 -5.13 18.47
N ARG A 136 1.16 -4.03 18.28
CA ARG A 136 0.02 -3.63 19.08
C ARG A 136 -1.11 -3.20 18.16
N LEU A 137 -2.26 -3.88 18.22
CA LEU A 137 -3.47 -3.49 17.51
C LEU A 137 -4.03 -2.22 18.17
N LEU A 138 -4.15 -1.15 17.40
CA LEU A 138 -4.71 0.11 17.88
C LEU A 138 -6.21 0.20 17.58
N CYS A 139 -6.64 -0.29 16.41
CA CYS A 139 -8.05 -0.29 16.01
C CYS A 139 -8.34 -1.40 14.99
N ASP A 140 -9.41 -2.15 15.18
CA ASP A 140 -10.12 -2.89 14.16
C ASP A 140 -11.29 -2.01 13.70
N THR A 141 -11.22 -1.48 12.49
CA THR A 141 -12.12 -0.41 12.03
C THR A 141 -13.57 -0.86 11.99
N THR A 142 -13.84 -2.06 11.51
CA THR A 142 -15.20 -2.58 11.40
C THR A 142 -15.79 -2.91 12.76
N LYS A 143 -15.05 -3.57 13.66
CA LYS A 143 -15.52 -3.83 15.03
C LYS A 143 -15.78 -2.52 15.78
N PHE A 144 -14.91 -1.52 15.61
CA PHE A 144 -15.14 -0.20 16.20
C PHE A 144 -16.44 0.43 15.69
N LEU A 145 -16.63 0.52 14.37
CA LEU A 145 -17.83 1.12 13.77
C LEU A 145 -19.11 0.35 14.16
N GLU A 146 -19.06 -0.98 14.20
CA GLU A 146 -20.17 -1.81 14.67
C GLU A 146 -20.51 -1.52 16.15
N SER A 147 -19.50 -1.35 17.02
CA SER A 147 -19.69 -0.99 18.42
C SER A 147 -20.38 0.37 18.62
N LYS A 148 -20.29 1.26 17.63
CA LYS A 148 -20.95 2.58 17.63
C LYS A 148 -22.35 2.56 17.03
N ASN A 149 -22.83 1.41 16.50
CA ASN A 149 -24.12 1.25 15.84
C ASN A 149 -24.36 2.26 14.71
N VAL A 150 -23.29 2.57 13.94
CA VAL A 150 -23.36 3.59 12.87
C VAL A 150 -23.82 3.04 11.53
N PHE A 151 -23.98 1.73 11.40
CA PHE A 151 -24.46 1.10 10.18
C PHE A 151 -25.98 1.05 10.15
N PRO A 152 -26.65 1.73 9.19
CA PRO A 152 -28.08 1.58 8.98
C PRO A 152 -28.48 0.12 8.70
N PRO A 153 -29.72 -0.31 9.04
CA PRO A 153 -30.16 -1.69 8.84
C PRO A 153 -30.08 -2.19 7.38
N ASP A 154 -30.19 -1.30 6.42
CA ASP A 154 -30.08 -1.58 4.98
C ASP A 154 -28.64 -1.58 4.47
N MET A 155 -27.65 -1.27 5.32
CA MET A 155 -26.25 -1.19 4.95
C MET A 155 -25.51 -2.50 5.21
N ASN A 156 -25.34 -3.30 4.15
CA ASN A 156 -24.51 -4.51 4.19
C ASN A 156 -23.01 -4.21 4.03
N TYR A 157 -22.64 -3.01 3.58
CA TYR A 157 -21.25 -2.60 3.41
C TYR A 157 -20.51 -2.47 4.75
N ARG A 158 -19.28 -2.99 4.79
CA ARG A 158 -18.27 -2.75 5.83
C ARG A 158 -16.96 -2.40 5.14
N PRO A 159 -16.20 -1.40 5.61
CA PRO A 159 -14.92 -1.04 5.01
C PRO A 159 -13.94 -2.20 5.14
N GLY A 160 -13.34 -2.60 4.03
CA GLY A 160 -12.37 -3.70 3.97
C GLY A 160 -10.96 -3.21 3.71
N GLU A 161 -10.74 -1.90 3.72
CA GLU A 161 -9.46 -1.28 3.41
C GLU A 161 -9.28 0.04 4.15
N MET A 162 -8.01 0.37 4.39
CA MET A 162 -7.51 1.69 4.73
C MET A 162 -6.44 2.03 3.67
N GLN A 163 -6.74 2.99 2.79
CA GLN A 163 -5.84 3.37 1.72
C GLN A 163 -5.29 4.79 1.90
N SER A 164 -5.96 5.58 2.74
CA SER A 164 -5.52 6.90 3.15
C SER A 164 -4.21 6.85 3.94
N ARG A 165 -3.48 7.95 3.96
CA ARG A 165 -2.32 8.12 4.83
C ARG A 165 -2.75 8.10 6.30
N ILE A 166 -1.87 7.60 7.17
CA ILE A 166 -2.00 7.70 8.62
C ILE A 166 -1.12 8.85 9.06
N ASP A 167 -1.71 9.89 9.64
CA ASP A 167 -1.00 11.09 10.06
C ASP A 167 -1.19 11.38 11.55
N LEU A 168 -0.13 11.88 12.20
CA LEU A 168 -0.18 12.32 13.60
C LEU A 168 -0.61 13.78 13.71
N GLY A 169 -1.71 14.05 14.40
CA GLY A 169 -2.14 15.41 14.72
C GLY A 169 -1.33 16.03 15.85
N SER A 170 -1.35 17.36 15.93
CA SER A 170 -0.71 18.11 17.05
C SER A 170 -1.34 17.82 18.41
N ASP A 171 -2.50 17.17 18.43
CA ASP A 171 -3.20 16.69 19.63
C ASP A 171 -2.78 15.29 20.05
N GLY A 172 -1.84 14.66 19.33
CA GLY A 172 -1.31 13.33 19.62
C GLY A 172 -2.20 12.17 19.15
N TRP A 173 -3.24 12.44 18.35
CA TRP A 173 -4.08 11.44 17.75
C TRP A 173 -3.64 11.09 16.32
N LEU A 174 -3.83 9.82 15.93
CA LEU A 174 -3.63 9.34 14.57
C LEU A 174 -4.91 9.56 13.77
N TYR A 175 -4.81 10.18 12.61
CA TYR A 175 -5.92 10.48 11.71
C TYR A 175 -5.80 9.65 10.43
N TYR A 176 -6.90 9.06 9.99
CA TYR A 176 -6.96 8.20 8.80
C TYR A 176 -8.41 8.08 8.30
N ALA A 177 -8.58 7.55 7.09
CA ALA A 177 -9.89 7.26 6.55
C ALA A 177 -10.01 5.77 6.17
N THR A 178 -11.23 5.23 6.27
CA THR A 178 -11.55 3.93 5.70
C THR A 178 -11.67 4.02 4.18
N ASP A 179 -11.57 2.88 3.50
CA ASP A 179 -11.79 2.73 2.07
C ASP A 179 -12.46 1.38 1.76
N ARG A 180 -12.95 1.26 0.54
CA ARG A 180 -13.56 0.03 0.03
C ARG A 180 -12.51 -1.07 -0.15
N GLY A 181 -12.81 -2.29 0.21
CA GLY A 181 -11.96 -3.43 -0.14
C GLY A 181 -12.07 -3.85 -1.63
N SER A 182 -13.11 -3.43 -2.35
CA SER A 182 -13.33 -3.73 -3.76
C SER A 182 -14.24 -2.69 -4.42
N PRO A 183 -13.98 -2.30 -5.69
CA PRO A 183 -14.85 -1.38 -6.43
C PRO A 183 -16.29 -1.88 -6.58
N THR A 184 -16.53 -3.18 -6.52
CA THR A 184 -17.86 -3.78 -6.71
C THR A 184 -18.79 -3.62 -5.51
N VAL A 185 -18.30 -3.15 -4.37
CA VAL A 185 -19.11 -3.02 -3.14
C VAL A 185 -19.80 -1.69 -2.99
N THR A 186 -19.42 -0.68 -3.77
CA THR A 186 -19.93 0.70 -3.67
C THR A 186 -21.26 0.91 -4.39
N HIS A 187 -22.07 -0.16 -4.53
CA HIS A 187 -23.40 -0.12 -5.09
C HIS A 187 -24.47 0.12 -4.02
N ASP A 188 -25.57 0.76 -4.41
CA ASP A 188 -26.75 0.98 -3.57
C ASP A 188 -27.34 -0.30 -2.99
N LYS A 189 -27.24 -1.42 -3.72
CA LYS A 189 -27.65 -2.75 -3.21
C LYS A 189 -26.93 -3.20 -1.93
N ASN A 190 -25.76 -2.63 -1.65
CA ASN A 190 -25.00 -2.87 -0.43
C ASN A 190 -25.24 -1.77 0.62
N GLY A 191 -26.11 -0.81 0.34
CA GLY A 191 -26.38 0.34 1.20
C GLY A 191 -25.19 1.29 1.31
N TYR A 192 -24.25 1.29 0.33
CA TYR A 192 -23.05 2.12 0.38
C TYR A 192 -23.39 3.62 0.39
N ARG A 193 -22.83 4.37 1.35
CA ARG A 193 -23.10 5.80 1.56
C ARG A 193 -21.84 6.65 1.55
N GLY A 194 -20.65 6.05 1.62
CA GLY A 194 -19.36 6.72 1.71
C GLY A 194 -18.48 6.11 2.80
N GLU A 195 -17.36 6.77 3.09
CA GLU A 195 -16.35 6.31 4.03
C GLU A 195 -16.35 7.14 5.33
N TRP A 196 -15.60 6.67 6.33
CA TRP A 196 -15.43 7.35 7.62
C TRP A 196 -14.02 7.94 7.70
N ILE A 197 -13.93 9.14 8.29
CA ILE A 197 -12.67 9.67 8.80
C ILE A 197 -12.64 9.38 10.29
N LEU A 198 -11.60 8.70 10.72
CA LEU A 198 -11.41 8.23 12.09
C LEU A 198 -10.17 8.89 12.71
N ARG A 199 -10.13 8.90 14.03
CA ARG A 199 -8.91 9.15 14.78
C ARG A 199 -8.75 8.15 15.91
N THR A 200 -7.51 7.74 16.19
CA THR A 200 -7.17 6.83 17.28
C THR A 200 -6.05 7.41 18.12
N ASN A 201 -6.24 7.40 19.42
CA ASN A 201 -5.17 7.79 20.36
C ASN A 201 -4.26 6.58 20.60
N PRO A 202 -2.97 6.64 20.19
CA PRO A 202 -2.07 5.50 20.31
C PRO A 202 -1.67 5.18 21.76
N GLN A 203 -1.93 6.08 22.71
CA GLN A 203 -1.62 5.86 24.13
C GLN A 203 -2.80 5.15 24.84
N THR A 204 -4.02 5.64 24.62
CA THR A 204 -5.22 5.15 25.32
C THR A 204 -5.97 4.09 24.56
N LEU A 205 -5.70 3.88 23.28
CA LEU A 205 -6.42 3.01 22.34
C LEU A 205 -7.87 3.49 22.09
N GLU A 206 -8.20 4.70 22.49
CA GLU A 206 -9.49 5.28 22.17
C GLU A 206 -9.58 5.61 20.69
N THR A 207 -10.66 5.18 20.02
CA THR A 207 -10.98 5.55 18.64
C THR A 207 -12.26 6.38 18.60
N GLN A 208 -12.28 7.38 17.73
CA GLN A 208 -13.43 8.29 17.55
C GLN A 208 -13.71 8.51 16.06
N ILE A 209 -14.98 8.73 15.71
CA ILE A 209 -15.40 9.16 14.38
C ILE A 209 -15.23 10.68 14.31
N VAL A 210 -14.40 11.14 13.36
CA VAL A 210 -14.23 12.56 13.04
C VAL A 210 -15.32 13.02 12.08
N SER A 211 -15.58 12.20 11.04
CA SER A 211 -16.64 12.47 10.06
C SER A 211 -17.17 11.17 9.48
N GLN A 212 -18.47 11.13 9.27
CA GLN A 212 -19.17 10.02 8.64
C GLN A 212 -19.66 10.47 7.27
N TRP A 213 -19.19 9.77 6.22
CA TRP A 213 -19.56 10.01 4.83
C TRP A 213 -19.36 11.47 4.38
N PRO A 214 -18.15 12.06 4.56
CA PRO A 214 -17.95 13.47 4.24
C PRO A 214 -18.25 13.78 2.78
N ILE A 215 -18.05 12.83 1.87
CA ILE A 215 -18.43 12.91 0.45
C ILE A 215 -19.35 11.72 0.15
N GLU A 216 -20.56 12.04 -0.28
CA GLU A 216 -21.62 11.05 -0.49
C GLU A 216 -21.22 10.02 -1.55
N LYS A 217 -21.26 8.74 -1.16
CA LYS A 217 -20.96 7.57 -2.01
C LYS A 217 -19.59 7.62 -2.71
N HIS A 218 -18.63 8.34 -2.14
CA HIS A 218 -17.24 8.31 -2.58
C HIS A 218 -16.37 7.58 -1.57
N THR A 219 -15.29 6.96 -2.06
CA THR A 219 -14.23 6.38 -1.23
C THR A 219 -13.09 7.39 -1.05
N ILE A 220 -12.20 7.15 -0.07
CA ILE A 220 -11.11 8.08 0.28
C ILE A 220 -9.76 7.36 0.14
N PRO A 221 -9.24 7.21 -1.10
CA PRO A 221 -8.00 6.46 -1.36
C PRO A 221 -6.72 7.22 -1.03
N CYS A 222 -6.78 8.50 -0.74
CA CYS A 222 -5.61 9.29 -0.34
C CYS A 222 -5.99 10.44 0.58
N SER A 223 -5.08 10.78 1.47
CA SER A 223 -5.23 11.91 2.39
C SER A 223 -3.88 12.44 2.86
N VAL A 224 -3.91 13.62 3.48
CA VAL A 224 -2.83 14.18 4.28
C VAL A 224 -3.43 15.12 5.34
N LEU A 225 -2.82 15.14 6.53
CA LEU A 225 -3.22 16.05 7.60
C LEU A 225 -2.26 17.26 7.66
N ASP A 226 -2.82 18.47 7.79
CA ASP A 226 -2.07 19.61 8.34
C ASP A 226 -2.13 19.54 9.87
N PRO A 227 -1.07 19.10 10.53
CA PRO A 227 -1.09 18.93 11.99
C PRO A 227 -1.16 20.26 12.75
N LYS A 228 -0.78 21.37 12.11
CA LYS A 228 -0.80 22.71 12.73
C LYS A 228 -2.20 23.32 12.70
N ARG A 229 -2.87 23.25 11.54
CA ARG A 229 -4.24 23.79 11.39
C ARG A 229 -5.29 22.78 11.80
N MET A 230 -4.93 21.50 11.91
CA MET A 230 -5.84 20.39 12.15
C MET A 230 -6.90 20.28 11.05
N ILE A 231 -6.44 20.30 9.80
CA ILE A 231 -7.25 20.13 8.60
C ILE A 231 -6.87 18.82 7.92
N PHE A 232 -7.85 17.96 7.71
CA PHE A 232 -7.70 16.73 6.95
C PHE A 232 -8.03 17.02 5.48
N TYR A 233 -7.08 16.81 4.59
CA TYR A 233 -7.26 16.90 3.15
C TYR A 233 -7.42 15.51 2.57
N GLY A 234 -8.39 15.32 1.70
CA GLY A 234 -8.66 14.04 1.07
C GLY A 234 -8.91 14.16 -0.43
N GLY A 235 -8.52 13.11 -1.13
CA GLY A 235 -8.93 12.84 -2.49
C GLY A 235 -9.92 11.69 -2.51
N THR A 236 -10.86 11.71 -3.45
CA THR A 236 -11.90 10.69 -3.53
C THR A 236 -11.74 9.77 -4.74
N ALA A 237 -12.35 8.58 -4.67
CA ALA A 237 -12.66 7.80 -5.85
C ALA A 237 -14.16 7.55 -5.91
N VAL A 238 -14.70 7.60 -7.13
CA VAL A 238 -16.15 7.57 -7.38
C VAL A 238 -16.72 6.19 -7.07
N GLY A 239 -17.73 6.14 -6.20
CA GLY A 239 -18.54 4.94 -6.02
C GLY A 239 -19.44 4.68 -7.22
N LYS A 240 -19.87 3.41 -7.39
CA LYS A 240 -20.61 2.98 -8.59
C LYS A 240 -21.93 3.75 -8.80
N ASP A 241 -22.62 4.07 -7.71
CA ASP A 241 -23.93 4.75 -7.76
C ASP A 241 -23.84 6.14 -7.10
N ALA A 242 -22.67 6.77 -7.12
CA ALA A 242 -22.48 8.12 -6.60
C ALA A 242 -23.24 9.16 -7.45
N PRO A 243 -23.89 10.16 -6.84
CA PRO A 243 -24.58 11.21 -7.58
C PRO A 243 -23.61 12.13 -8.35
N ASN A 244 -22.44 12.41 -7.77
CA ASN A 244 -21.35 13.06 -8.48
C ASN A 244 -20.37 12.01 -9.02
N GLN A 245 -20.18 11.98 -10.34
CA GLN A 245 -19.32 11.03 -11.04
C GLN A 245 -17.90 11.57 -11.29
N LYS A 246 -17.47 12.61 -10.56
CA LYS A 246 -16.14 13.19 -10.65
C LYS A 246 -15.33 12.91 -9.40
N ILE A 247 -14.02 12.68 -9.58
CA ILE A 247 -13.06 12.64 -8.48
C ILE A 247 -13.03 14.02 -7.82
N GLN A 248 -13.07 14.06 -6.49
CA GLN A 248 -13.13 15.31 -5.73
C GLN A 248 -11.93 15.44 -4.78
N PHE A 249 -11.48 16.68 -4.61
CA PHE A 249 -10.68 17.10 -3.47
C PHE A 249 -11.60 17.65 -2.39
N PHE A 250 -11.27 17.40 -1.12
CA PHE A 250 -11.94 18.04 0.00
C PHE A 250 -10.96 18.44 1.11
N ALA A 251 -11.31 19.49 1.85
CA ALA A 251 -10.66 19.89 3.09
C ALA A 251 -11.69 19.86 4.22
N LEU A 252 -11.34 19.21 5.35
CA LEU A 252 -12.21 19.03 6.50
C LEU A 252 -11.50 19.47 7.77
N ASP A 253 -12.13 20.38 8.53
CA ASP A 253 -11.69 20.74 9.87
C ASP A 253 -11.99 19.59 10.83
N VAL A 254 -10.95 18.96 11.38
CA VAL A 254 -11.12 17.75 12.21
C VAL A 254 -11.67 18.04 13.60
N LYS A 255 -11.65 19.31 14.06
CA LYS A 255 -12.20 19.70 15.37
C LYS A 255 -13.72 19.84 15.31
N SER A 256 -14.22 20.41 14.24
CA SER A 256 -15.66 20.63 14.04
C SER A 256 -16.33 19.55 13.20
N GLY A 257 -15.57 18.72 12.47
CA GLY A 257 -16.07 17.75 11.50
C GLY A 257 -16.67 18.39 10.24
N LYS A 258 -16.45 19.70 10.00
CA LYS A 258 -17.05 20.43 8.88
C LYS A 258 -16.15 20.46 7.66
N LEU A 259 -16.75 20.29 6.49
CA LEU A 259 -16.10 20.55 5.21
C LEU A 259 -15.83 22.03 5.04
N LEU A 260 -14.59 22.39 4.76
CA LEU A 260 -14.15 23.76 4.45
C LEU A 260 -14.14 24.01 2.94
N LYS A 261 -13.83 22.98 2.16
CA LYS A 261 -13.76 22.99 0.70
C LYS A 261 -14.17 21.66 0.14
N VAL A 262 -14.86 21.68 -0.99
CA VAL A 262 -15.02 20.53 -1.90
C VAL A 262 -14.92 21.08 -3.32
N CYS A 263 -14.16 20.42 -4.19
CA CYS A 263 -14.13 20.74 -5.62
C CYS A 263 -13.86 19.49 -6.45
N ASP A 264 -14.23 19.54 -7.72
CA ASP A 264 -13.92 18.52 -8.71
C ASP A 264 -12.42 18.53 -9.04
N ASP A 265 -11.98 17.57 -9.86
CA ASP A 265 -10.58 17.40 -10.29
C ASP A 265 -9.60 17.16 -9.13
N GLY A 266 -10.06 16.36 -8.17
CA GLY A 266 -9.29 15.95 -6.99
C GLY A 266 -8.14 15.00 -7.32
N PRO A 267 -7.26 14.73 -6.32
CA PRO A 267 -6.14 13.80 -6.47
C PRO A 267 -6.63 12.36 -6.64
N THR A 268 -5.93 11.61 -7.50
CA THR A 268 -6.25 10.19 -7.72
C THR A 268 -5.58 9.28 -6.68
N ARG A 269 -4.38 9.63 -6.19
CA ARG A 269 -3.59 8.77 -5.31
C ARG A 269 -2.71 9.50 -4.30
N VAL A 270 -2.23 10.70 -4.60
CA VAL A 270 -1.22 11.37 -3.78
C VAL A 270 -1.60 12.82 -3.55
N LEU A 271 -1.51 13.24 -2.29
CA LEU A 271 -1.53 14.63 -1.84
C LEU A 271 -0.17 14.97 -1.26
N ILE A 272 0.39 16.10 -1.64
CA ILE A 272 1.63 16.64 -1.09
C ILE A 272 1.26 17.77 -0.15
N PHE A 273 1.52 17.61 1.14
CA PHE A 273 1.41 18.71 2.11
C PHE A 273 2.77 19.35 2.32
N SER A 274 2.83 20.67 2.21
CA SER A 274 4.03 21.44 2.51
C SER A 274 3.93 22.12 3.88
N PRO A 275 4.66 21.67 4.90
CA PRO A 275 4.72 22.36 6.19
C PRO A 275 5.34 23.77 6.08
N THR A 276 6.20 24.01 5.08
CA THR A 276 6.82 25.33 4.85
C THR A 276 5.83 26.37 4.35
N THR A 277 4.98 26.01 3.37
CA THR A 277 4.00 26.95 2.78
C THR A 277 2.61 26.80 3.40
N GLY A 278 2.33 25.67 4.04
CA GLY A 278 1.01 25.31 4.56
C GLY A 278 0.01 24.96 3.46
N LYS A 279 0.47 24.77 2.23
CA LYS A 279 -0.34 24.44 1.06
C LYS A 279 -0.37 22.95 0.79
N VAL A 280 -1.36 22.53 0.01
CA VAL A 280 -1.51 21.15 -0.47
C VAL A 280 -1.46 21.14 -1.99
N PHE A 281 -0.73 20.17 -2.55
CA PHE A 281 -0.53 20.02 -3.98
C PHE A 281 -0.94 18.63 -4.45
N TRP A 282 -1.44 18.56 -5.67
CA TRP A 282 -1.69 17.32 -6.41
C TRP A 282 -1.57 17.58 -7.91
N GLU A 283 -1.83 16.59 -8.71
CA GLU A 283 -1.73 16.68 -10.17
C GLU A 283 -2.37 17.96 -10.72
N GLY A 284 -1.58 18.86 -11.25
CA GLY A 284 -2.03 20.11 -11.86
C GLY A 284 -2.60 21.17 -10.92
N HIS A 285 -2.64 20.95 -9.61
CA HIS A 285 -3.37 21.82 -8.68
C HIS A 285 -2.60 22.14 -7.39
N GLU A 286 -2.91 23.31 -6.84
CA GLU A 286 -2.50 23.79 -5.52
C GLU A 286 -3.75 24.26 -4.76
N TYR A 287 -3.88 23.89 -3.49
CA TYR A 287 -4.86 24.46 -2.56
C TYR A 287 -4.15 25.28 -1.48
N ASP A 288 -4.60 26.52 -1.30
CA ASP A 288 -4.13 27.40 -0.24
C ASP A 288 -5.22 27.55 0.84
N PRO A 289 -5.03 26.96 2.03
CA PRO A 289 -6.02 27.06 3.11
C PRO A 289 -6.17 28.46 3.70
N ALA A 290 -5.23 29.36 3.46
CA ALA A 290 -5.33 30.75 3.94
C ALA A 290 -6.33 31.57 3.14
N THR A 291 -6.48 31.28 1.85
CA THR A 291 -7.46 31.94 0.94
C THR A 291 -8.66 31.08 0.63
N ASN A 292 -8.60 29.79 0.95
CA ASN A 292 -9.59 28.76 0.58
C ASN A 292 -9.75 28.62 -0.96
N GLU A 293 -8.66 28.83 -1.71
CA GLU A 293 -8.65 28.77 -3.17
C GLU A 293 -7.87 27.61 -3.70
N VAL A 294 -8.34 27.04 -4.81
CA VAL A 294 -7.62 26.09 -5.65
C VAL A 294 -7.12 26.81 -6.88
N ARG A 295 -5.85 26.58 -7.26
CA ARG A 295 -5.23 27.16 -8.45
C ARG A 295 -4.60 26.06 -9.29
N GLU A 296 -4.53 26.28 -10.59
CA GLU A 296 -3.76 25.45 -11.49
C GLU A 296 -2.26 25.71 -11.35
N VAL A 297 -1.48 24.63 -11.30
CA VAL A 297 -0.01 24.65 -11.25
C VAL A 297 0.53 23.55 -12.15
N ASN A 298 1.77 23.69 -12.61
CA ASN A 298 2.34 22.69 -13.51
C ASN A 298 3.02 21.53 -12.73
N ILE A 299 2.21 20.69 -12.10
CA ILE A 299 2.68 19.46 -11.42
C ILE A 299 2.27 18.26 -12.25
N PRO A 300 3.23 17.38 -12.66
CA PRO A 300 2.91 16.15 -13.38
C PRO A 300 2.07 15.18 -12.55
N HIS A 301 1.57 14.12 -13.18
CA HIS A 301 0.94 13.02 -12.47
C HIS A 301 1.90 12.43 -11.43
N VAL A 302 1.43 12.36 -10.18
CA VAL A 302 2.20 11.89 -9.02
C VAL A 302 1.75 10.49 -8.63
N ARG A 303 2.69 9.53 -8.59
CA ARG A 303 2.38 8.19 -8.08
C ARG A 303 2.90 7.96 -6.66
N SER A 304 4.05 8.51 -6.34
CA SER A 304 4.58 8.58 -4.99
C SER A 304 5.27 9.93 -4.76
N ALA A 305 5.25 10.39 -3.53
CA ALA A 305 5.90 11.62 -3.11
C ALA A 305 6.56 11.43 -1.77
N SER A 306 7.79 11.93 -1.62
CA SER A 306 8.46 12.01 -0.32
C SER A 306 7.82 13.07 0.58
N ALA A 307 8.15 13.07 1.86
CA ALA A 307 7.99 14.26 2.67
C ALA A 307 8.81 15.44 2.09
N GLU A 308 8.40 16.67 2.41
CA GLU A 308 9.17 17.87 2.06
C GLU A 308 10.51 17.85 2.79
N THR A 309 11.59 18.02 2.05
CA THR A 309 12.94 18.11 2.61
C THR A 309 13.22 19.50 3.20
N PRO A 310 14.28 19.68 4.02
CA PRO A 310 14.68 21.02 4.53
C PRO A 310 14.94 22.06 3.45
N GLN A 311 15.24 21.63 2.22
CA GLN A 311 15.45 22.50 1.07
C GLN A 311 14.14 22.98 0.42
N GLY A 312 12.99 22.49 0.87
CA GLY A 312 11.68 22.80 0.29
C GLY A 312 11.41 21.99 -1.00
N LEU A 313 12.04 20.83 -1.13
CA LEU A 313 11.86 19.92 -2.26
C LEU A 313 11.07 18.69 -1.85
N VAL A 314 10.17 18.25 -2.71
CA VAL A 314 9.48 16.96 -2.64
C VAL A 314 9.92 16.13 -3.83
N TYR A 315 10.31 14.89 -3.60
CA TYR A 315 10.72 13.97 -4.65
C TYR A 315 9.59 13.05 -5.01
N CYS A 316 9.32 12.94 -6.32
CA CYS A 316 8.14 12.27 -6.84
C CYS A 316 8.50 11.26 -7.92
N THR A 317 7.65 10.24 -8.09
CA THR A 317 7.71 9.35 -9.24
C THR A 317 6.41 9.42 -10.06
N SER A 318 6.53 9.12 -11.36
CA SER A 318 5.38 8.94 -12.25
C SER A 318 4.85 7.51 -12.21
N SER A 319 3.61 7.28 -12.64
CA SER A 319 2.94 5.99 -12.44
C SER A 319 3.45 4.83 -13.30
N THR A 320 4.13 5.07 -14.41
CA THR A 320 4.36 4.00 -15.41
C THR A 320 5.80 3.75 -15.82
N LYS A 321 6.74 4.68 -15.53
CA LYS A 321 8.11 4.60 -16.03
C LYS A 321 9.20 4.80 -15.00
N ALA A 322 8.89 4.84 -13.71
CA ALA A 322 9.83 5.20 -12.65
C ALA A 322 10.60 6.49 -12.95
N ASP A 323 9.98 7.42 -13.67
CA ASP A 323 10.56 8.74 -13.88
C ASP A 323 10.60 9.46 -12.54
N LEU A 324 11.80 9.86 -12.12
CA LEU A 324 12.05 10.56 -10.88
C LEU A 324 12.20 12.06 -11.16
N TRP A 325 11.52 12.87 -10.40
CA TRP A 325 11.57 14.32 -10.47
C TRP A 325 11.42 14.95 -9.10
N SER A 326 11.85 16.20 -8.95
CA SER A 326 11.63 17.00 -7.75
C SER A 326 10.67 18.14 -8.03
N PHE A 327 9.92 18.52 -7.00
CA PHE A 327 9.00 19.64 -6.99
C PHE A 327 9.40 20.61 -5.87
N ASN A 328 9.60 21.88 -6.21
CA ASN A 328 9.88 22.94 -5.24
C ASN A 328 8.56 23.56 -4.78
N VAL A 329 8.21 23.39 -3.50
CA VAL A 329 6.93 23.84 -2.93
C VAL A 329 6.76 25.36 -2.85
N LYS A 330 7.84 26.14 -3.03
CA LYS A 330 7.82 27.61 -2.98
C LYS A 330 7.70 28.23 -4.37
N THR A 331 8.36 27.62 -5.37
CA THR A 331 8.43 28.17 -6.73
C THR A 331 7.54 27.45 -7.71
N ASN A 332 6.99 26.29 -7.35
CA ASN A 332 6.26 25.35 -8.22
C ASN A 332 7.10 24.80 -9.38
N GLU A 333 8.43 24.88 -9.26
CA GLU A 333 9.36 24.37 -10.26
C GLU A 333 9.47 22.85 -10.17
N VAL A 334 9.42 22.18 -11.33
CA VAL A 334 9.62 20.74 -11.50
C VAL A 334 10.95 20.49 -12.21
N THR A 335 11.81 19.67 -11.60
CA THR A 335 13.10 19.29 -12.17
C THR A 335 13.18 17.80 -12.39
N GLN A 336 13.47 17.36 -13.62
CA GLN A 336 13.65 15.95 -13.95
C GLN A 336 15.00 15.44 -13.44
N LEU A 337 14.99 14.26 -12.80
CA LEU A 337 16.17 13.63 -12.21
C LEU A 337 16.59 12.33 -12.93
N GLY A 338 15.80 11.88 -13.89
CA GLY A 338 16.02 10.64 -14.63
C GLY A 338 15.17 9.49 -14.13
N THR A 339 15.68 8.26 -14.23
CA THR A 339 14.93 7.07 -13.83
C THR A 339 15.33 6.55 -12.46
N ALA A 340 14.34 6.18 -11.66
CA ALA A 340 14.51 5.46 -10.39
C ALA A 340 14.59 3.92 -10.56
N ALA A 341 14.31 3.38 -11.76
CA ALA A 341 14.29 1.95 -11.99
C ALA A 341 15.68 1.31 -11.89
N VAL A 342 15.80 0.19 -11.20
CA VAL A 342 17.04 -0.60 -11.05
C VAL A 342 16.98 -1.94 -11.78
N GLY A 343 15.78 -2.38 -12.17
CA GLY A 343 15.49 -3.61 -12.89
C GLY A 343 14.36 -3.42 -13.90
N THR A 344 13.55 -4.44 -14.09
CA THR A 344 12.41 -4.42 -15.02
C THR A 344 11.16 -3.77 -14.41
N CYS A 345 11.09 -3.67 -13.06
CA CYS A 345 9.97 -3.07 -12.36
C CYS A 345 10.12 -1.56 -12.32
N GLU A 346 9.11 -0.86 -12.84
CA GLU A 346 9.09 0.60 -12.95
C GLU A 346 8.02 1.28 -12.09
N TYR A 347 7.18 0.51 -11.42
CA TYR A 347 6.10 1.04 -10.58
C TYR A 347 6.60 1.21 -9.14
N ILE A 348 6.69 2.47 -8.69
CA ILE A 348 7.12 2.85 -7.35
C ILE A 348 5.98 3.63 -6.70
N SER A 349 5.45 3.14 -5.57
CA SER A 349 4.29 3.73 -4.89
C SER A 349 4.61 4.41 -3.57
N SER A 350 5.81 4.19 -3.04
CA SER A 350 6.31 4.87 -1.84
C SER A 350 7.77 5.23 -2.03
N ILE A 351 8.16 6.41 -1.60
CA ILE A 351 9.52 6.95 -1.68
C ILE A 351 9.81 7.83 -0.48
N GLU A 352 10.93 7.56 0.19
CA GLU A 352 11.33 8.25 1.41
C GLU A 352 12.59 9.07 1.16
N ALA A 353 12.60 10.34 1.59
CA ALA A 353 13.80 11.16 1.61
C ALA A 353 14.42 11.14 3.01
N ASP A 354 15.74 11.01 3.10
CA ASP A 354 16.43 11.15 4.39
C ASP A 354 16.40 12.61 4.89
N SER A 355 16.62 12.80 6.19
CA SER A 355 16.58 14.12 6.83
C SER A 355 17.62 15.10 6.30
N THR A 356 18.66 14.64 5.61
CA THR A 356 19.67 15.47 4.96
C THR A 356 19.24 15.98 3.58
N GLY A 357 18.25 15.31 2.97
CA GLY A 357 17.82 15.54 1.59
C GLY A 357 18.85 15.06 0.56
N ARG A 358 19.70 14.10 0.93
CA ARG A 358 20.69 13.51 0.03
C ARG A 358 20.27 12.19 -0.59
N TYR A 359 19.65 11.31 0.20
CA TYR A 359 19.28 9.98 -0.25
C TYR A 359 17.77 9.79 -0.32
N LEU A 360 17.33 9.08 -1.35
CA LEU A 360 15.97 8.56 -1.43
C LEU A 360 16.01 7.05 -1.27
N TYR A 361 14.99 6.51 -0.60
CA TYR A 361 14.82 5.07 -0.39
C TYR A 361 13.46 4.62 -0.92
N TYR A 362 13.43 3.49 -1.63
CA TYR A 362 12.20 2.96 -2.22
C TYR A 362 12.32 1.49 -2.65
N VAL A 363 11.18 0.89 -2.99
CA VAL A 363 11.07 -0.46 -3.56
C VAL A 363 10.30 -0.40 -4.86
N PRO A 364 10.89 -0.79 -6.01
CA PRO A 364 10.15 -0.96 -7.25
C PRO A 364 9.23 -2.20 -7.23
N GLY A 365 8.11 -2.16 -7.95
CA GLY A 365 7.23 -3.32 -8.13
C GLY A 365 6.00 -3.35 -7.22
N ALA A 366 5.43 -2.19 -6.87
CA ALA A 366 4.33 -2.07 -5.91
C ALA A 366 3.10 -2.94 -6.18
N HIS A 367 2.64 -3.06 -7.43
CA HIS A 367 1.49 -3.92 -7.79
C HIS A 367 1.83 -5.39 -7.97
N GLY A 368 2.90 -5.85 -7.34
CA GLY A 368 3.46 -7.17 -7.55
C GLY A 368 4.47 -7.19 -8.69
N GLY A 369 5.44 -8.08 -8.56
CA GLY A 369 6.51 -8.25 -9.53
C GLY A 369 7.88 -7.79 -9.05
N ALA A 370 8.02 -7.24 -7.84
CA ALA A 370 9.33 -6.96 -7.23
C ALA A 370 10.22 -8.20 -7.23
N THR A 371 9.63 -9.37 -7.03
CA THR A 371 10.31 -10.68 -7.08
C THR A 371 10.99 -10.98 -8.42
N ARG A 372 10.52 -10.39 -9.54
CA ARG A 372 11.16 -10.55 -10.86
C ARG A 372 12.58 -9.99 -10.90
N ASP A 373 12.84 -8.98 -10.09
CA ASP A 373 14.13 -8.29 -9.98
C ASP A 373 14.85 -8.63 -8.65
N GLY A 374 14.38 -9.69 -7.93
CA GLY A 374 14.94 -10.12 -6.67
C GLY A 374 14.49 -9.30 -5.45
N THR A 375 13.45 -8.47 -5.57
CA THR A 375 12.96 -7.55 -4.53
C THR A 375 14.05 -6.61 -4.03
N PRO A 376 14.51 -5.66 -4.87
CA PRO A 376 15.58 -4.75 -4.52
C PRO A 376 15.13 -3.66 -3.54
N ILE A 377 15.91 -3.41 -2.50
CA ILE A 377 15.80 -2.22 -1.66
C ILE A 377 16.76 -1.18 -2.20
N VAL A 378 16.25 -0.04 -2.64
CA VAL A 378 17.04 0.94 -3.40
C VAL A 378 17.33 2.19 -2.58
N GLN A 379 18.57 2.63 -2.67
CA GLN A 379 19.05 3.96 -2.28
C GLN A 379 19.43 4.74 -3.55
N PHE A 380 18.88 5.94 -3.70
CA PHE A 380 19.23 6.86 -4.78
C PHE A 380 20.00 8.05 -4.20
N ASP A 381 21.21 8.30 -4.65
CA ASP A 381 21.99 9.47 -4.26
C ASP A 381 21.64 10.66 -5.16
N LEU A 382 21.02 11.68 -4.62
CA LEU A 382 20.56 12.87 -5.32
C LEU A 382 21.68 13.75 -5.87
N GLN A 383 22.90 13.68 -5.30
CA GLN A 383 24.03 14.45 -5.78
C GLN A 383 24.69 13.79 -6.99
N THR A 384 24.95 12.48 -6.88
CA THR A 384 25.65 11.73 -7.93
C THR A 384 24.72 11.09 -8.95
N LYS A 385 23.39 11.09 -8.68
CA LYS A 385 22.37 10.36 -9.46
C LYS A 385 22.60 8.85 -9.49
N GLN A 386 23.37 8.32 -8.54
CA GLN A 386 23.69 6.90 -8.44
C GLN A 386 22.52 6.14 -7.85
N ARG A 387 22.12 5.06 -8.50
CA ARG A 387 21.19 4.05 -7.98
C ARG A 387 21.99 2.93 -7.36
N LYS A 388 21.76 2.67 -6.08
CA LYS A 388 22.42 1.60 -5.32
C LYS A 388 21.36 0.67 -4.76
N VAL A 389 21.52 -0.64 -4.96
CA VAL A 389 20.71 -1.66 -4.28
C VAL A 389 21.38 -2.03 -2.97
N LEU A 390 20.68 -1.81 -1.85
CA LEU A 390 21.16 -2.14 -0.50
C LEU A 390 21.05 -3.65 -0.23
N GLY A 391 20.06 -4.30 -0.83
CA GLY A 391 19.88 -5.74 -0.74
C GLY A 391 18.80 -6.23 -1.68
N PHE A 392 18.94 -7.48 -2.13
CA PHE A 392 17.95 -8.26 -2.86
C PHE A 392 17.35 -9.29 -1.91
N LEU A 393 16.09 -9.11 -1.50
CA LEU A 393 15.54 -9.88 -0.38
C LEU A 393 14.85 -11.17 -0.80
N HIS A 394 14.36 -11.26 -2.07
CA HIS A 394 13.44 -12.32 -2.48
C HIS A 394 13.97 -13.73 -2.25
N ASP A 395 15.15 -14.06 -2.79
CA ASP A 395 15.65 -15.44 -2.79
C ASP A 395 15.86 -15.97 -1.37
N HIS A 396 16.36 -15.12 -0.47
CA HIS A 396 16.58 -15.52 0.92
C HIS A 396 15.24 -15.82 1.63
N PHE A 397 14.28 -14.89 1.59
CA PHE A 397 12.99 -15.06 2.28
C PHE A 397 12.14 -16.16 1.65
N TRP A 398 12.19 -16.32 0.32
CA TRP A 398 11.52 -17.42 -0.37
C TRP A 398 12.07 -18.79 0.01
N ASN A 399 13.40 -18.93 0.05
CA ASN A 399 14.04 -20.20 0.34
C ASN A 399 13.91 -20.58 1.81
N LYS A 400 14.07 -19.61 2.74
CA LYS A 400 14.10 -19.87 4.17
C LYS A 400 12.72 -19.89 4.81
N TYR A 401 11.84 -18.96 4.42
CA TYR A 401 10.52 -18.78 5.05
C TYR A 401 9.35 -19.11 4.12
N GLY A 402 9.61 -19.40 2.85
CA GLY A 402 8.57 -19.66 1.87
C GLY A 402 7.67 -18.46 1.59
N TYR A 403 8.18 -17.22 1.78
CA TYR A 403 7.42 -16.00 1.57
C TYR A 403 8.01 -15.16 0.44
N ALA A 404 7.16 -14.75 -0.49
CA ALA A 404 7.52 -13.86 -1.59
C ALA A 404 7.18 -12.42 -1.24
N LEU A 405 8.20 -11.57 -1.08
CA LEU A 405 8.10 -10.13 -0.91
C LEU A 405 7.83 -9.49 -2.27
N ASP A 406 6.56 -9.44 -2.73
CA ASP A 406 6.25 -9.18 -4.15
C ASP A 406 5.89 -7.74 -4.49
N GLY A 407 5.37 -6.98 -3.54
CA GLY A 407 5.04 -5.57 -3.75
C GLY A 407 4.93 -4.79 -2.46
N SER A 408 5.16 -3.48 -2.54
CA SER A 408 5.01 -2.58 -1.40
C SER A 408 4.29 -1.31 -1.83
N PHE A 409 3.26 -0.93 -1.06
CA PHE A 409 2.58 0.35 -1.21
C PHE A 409 2.96 1.34 -0.12
N SER A 410 3.60 0.89 0.94
CA SER A 410 3.94 1.69 2.11
C SER A 410 5.36 1.42 2.56
N SER A 411 6.12 2.49 2.67
CA SER A 411 7.39 2.53 3.39
C SER A 411 7.44 3.75 4.29
N ALA A 412 8.33 3.72 5.27
CA ALA A 412 8.66 4.88 6.09
C ALA A 412 10.11 4.80 6.56
N LEU A 413 10.81 5.91 6.53
CA LEU A 413 12.18 6.03 7.01
C LEU A 413 12.17 6.70 8.38
N ASP A 414 12.97 6.19 9.33
CA ASP A 414 13.10 6.88 10.61
C ASP A 414 13.88 8.21 10.47
N GLU A 415 13.71 9.11 11.45
CA GLU A 415 14.31 10.44 11.43
C GLU A 415 15.84 10.43 11.29
N LYS A 416 16.49 9.36 11.74
CA LYS A 416 17.95 9.19 11.64
C LYS A 416 18.41 8.65 10.28
N GLY A 417 17.48 8.21 9.44
CA GLY A 417 17.80 7.53 8.18
C GLY A 417 18.45 6.16 8.36
N GLU A 418 18.20 5.51 9.51
CA GLU A 418 18.86 4.25 9.90
C GLU A 418 18.02 3.03 9.61
N ARG A 419 16.69 3.17 9.64
CA ARG A 419 15.75 2.07 9.47
C ARG A 419 14.67 2.43 8.46
N LEU A 420 14.57 1.60 7.43
CA LEU A 420 13.48 1.67 6.46
C LEU A 420 12.46 0.58 6.79
N PHE A 421 11.28 1.00 7.17
CA PHE A 421 10.12 0.14 7.40
C PHE A 421 9.38 -0.06 6.10
N ILE A 422 9.02 -1.30 5.76
CA ILE A 422 8.36 -1.63 4.51
C ILE A 422 7.24 -2.62 4.78
N CYS A 423 6.03 -2.32 4.35
CA CYS A 423 4.93 -3.28 4.33
C CYS A 423 4.89 -4.02 3.00
N TRP A 424 4.64 -5.31 3.04
CA TRP A 424 4.67 -6.19 1.90
C TRP A 424 3.31 -6.79 1.60
N ASP A 425 2.94 -6.72 0.34
CA ASP A 425 1.90 -7.53 -0.27
C ASP A 425 2.59 -8.72 -0.92
N GLY A 426 2.37 -9.91 -0.36
CA GLY A 426 3.08 -11.10 -0.79
C GLY A 426 2.24 -12.37 -0.74
N TRP A 427 2.88 -13.50 -0.93
CA TRP A 427 2.23 -14.82 -0.80
C TRP A 427 3.18 -15.86 -0.24
N ARG A 428 2.61 -16.85 0.43
CA ARG A 428 3.34 -17.99 0.98
C ARG A 428 3.48 -19.13 -0.05
N LYS A 429 4.55 -19.91 0.08
CA LYS A 429 4.84 -21.07 -0.78
C LYS A 429 3.67 -22.05 -0.76
N GLY A 430 3.31 -22.57 -1.94
CA GLY A 430 2.15 -23.45 -2.11
C GLY A 430 0.86 -22.70 -2.51
N GLN A 431 0.88 -21.38 -2.54
CA GLN A 431 -0.22 -20.57 -3.07
C GLN A 431 0.03 -20.16 -4.52
N PRO A 432 -1.03 -19.97 -5.31
CA PRO A 432 -0.88 -19.30 -6.59
C PRO A 432 -0.35 -17.89 -6.35
N ARG A 433 0.51 -17.41 -7.25
CA ARG A 433 1.03 -16.05 -7.21
C ARG A 433 -0.11 -15.02 -7.04
N GLY A 434 0.03 -14.15 -6.09
CA GLY A 434 -0.95 -13.11 -5.77
C GLY A 434 -0.87 -12.76 -4.29
N TRP A 435 -1.43 -11.64 -3.92
CA TRP A 435 -1.40 -11.17 -2.53
C TRP A 435 -2.29 -12.06 -1.65
N GLU A 436 -1.69 -12.73 -0.72
CA GLU A 436 -2.39 -13.67 0.16
C GLU A 436 -2.13 -13.32 1.63
N THR A 437 -0.93 -12.81 1.93
CA THR A 437 -0.48 -12.55 3.29
C THR A 437 0.29 -11.24 3.31
N ALA A 438 -0.06 -10.32 4.20
CA ALA A 438 0.69 -9.11 4.46
C ALA A 438 1.80 -9.36 5.48
N ALA A 439 2.93 -8.68 5.29
CA ALA A 439 4.08 -8.76 6.17
C ALA A 439 4.79 -7.40 6.28
N ILE A 440 5.72 -7.30 7.23
CA ILE A 440 6.57 -6.13 7.42
C ILE A 440 8.04 -6.55 7.42
N THR A 441 8.90 -5.70 6.88
CA THR A 441 10.34 -5.73 7.17
C THR A 441 10.80 -4.40 7.75
N VAL A 442 11.82 -4.48 8.61
CA VAL A 442 12.63 -3.31 9.00
C VAL A 442 14.02 -3.55 8.47
N VAL A 443 14.42 -2.75 7.49
CA VAL A 443 15.76 -2.80 6.90
C VAL A 443 16.65 -1.82 7.65
N HIS A 444 17.61 -2.34 8.43
CA HIS A 444 18.62 -1.54 9.11
C HIS A 444 19.71 -1.19 8.11
N ILE A 445 19.77 0.07 7.71
CA ILE A 445 20.70 0.55 6.68
C ILE A 445 22.09 0.68 7.29
N PRO A 446 23.11 -0.04 6.78
CA PRO A 446 24.46 0.01 7.33
C PRO A 446 25.02 1.44 7.33
N ALA A 447 25.74 1.82 8.40
CA ALA A 447 26.32 3.14 8.54
C ALA A 447 27.28 3.48 7.38
N GLU A 448 28.00 2.49 6.87
CA GLU A 448 28.94 2.60 5.74
C GLU A 448 28.23 2.98 4.44
N GLU A 449 26.97 2.54 4.27
CA GLU A 449 26.16 2.82 3.09
C GLU A 449 25.43 4.17 3.15
N ARG A 450 25.38 4.79 4.34
CA ARG A 450 24.81 6.14 4.57
C ARG A 450 25.87 7.25 4.56
N LYS A 451 27.17 6.88 4.63
CA LYS A 451 28.27 7.86 4.62
C LYS A 451 28.43 8.49 3.25
N THR A 452 28.59 9.80 3.22
CA THR A 452 29.04 10.52 2.04
C THR A 452 30.50 10.16 1.77
N ALA A 453 30.83 9.80 0.53
CA ALA A 453 32.23 9.67 0.14
C ALA A 453 32.91 11.02 0.38
N GLY A 454 33.69 11.17 1.47
CA GLY A 454 34.42 12.40 1.76
C GLY A 454 34.40 12.89 3.22
N ASN A 455 33.84 12.14 4.17
CA ASN A 455 34.05 12.37 5.62
C ASN A 455 34.74 11.17 6.25
#